data_19016a7150aa1deeb91d5d3d909b12d1
#
_entry.id   19016a7150aa1deeb91d5d3d909b12d1
#
_cell.length_a   1.000
_cell.length_b   1.000
_cell.length_c   1.000
_cell.angle_alpha   90.00
_cell.angle_beta   90.00
_cell.angle_gamma   90.00
#
_symmetry.space_group_name_H-M   'P 1'
#
loop_
_entity.id
_entity.type
_entity.pdbx_description
1 polymer ?
#
loop_
_entity_poly.entity_id
_entity_poly.type
_entity_poly.pdbx_seq_one_letter_code
_entity_poly.pdbx_strand_id
1 'polypeptide(L)'
;LCFVGCQGDVGSTHVNPCGGDMNDTEISFDNEMKSPGMARFVGRALAGTVLQVYDKVEYVDVDDLQILHKFIEIDANRPKPEELPLAHKYKDLHDAGRDAEIPYTAMALTIAVSEAIRMCNLEHGPDTFTLELTGLKIGPVAFLGIPGEPFTEIGVRIKEAEGWKQIMPVC
;
A
#
# COMPACT_ATOMS: atom_id res chain seq x y z
N LEU A 1 -0.25 11.20 -16.04
CA LEU A 1 0.09 9.88 -15.52
C LEU A 1 0.21 9.96 -14.00
N CYS A 2 -0.43 9.05 -13.29
CA CYS A 2 -0.30 8.89 -11.85
C CYS A 2 0.29 7.51 -11.57
N PHE A 3 1.32 7.46 -10.76
CA PHE A 3 1.89 6.21 -10.27
C PHE A 3 1.58 6.06 -8.78
N VAL A 4 1.27 4.86 -8.36
CA VAL A 4 1.08 4.53 -6.96
C VAL A 4 2.46 4.18 -6.39
N GLY A 5 2.82 4.81 -5.29
CA GLY A 5 4.05 4.53 -4.56
C GLY A 5 3.84 3.57 -3.38
N CYS A 6 4.84 3.43 -2.53
CA CYS A 6 4.79 2.59 -1.34
C CYS A 6 3.64 3.01 -0.41
N GLN A 7 2.67 2.14 -0.19
CA GLN A 7 1.40 2.46 0.47
C GLN A 7 0.94 1.41 1.49
N GLY A 8 1.71 0.38 1.76
CA GLY A 8 1.26 -0.73 2.60
C GLY A 8 0.88 -0.35 4.05
N ASP A 9 1.34 0.81 4.53
CA ASP A 9 0.99 1.41 5.82
C ASP A 9 0.23 2.73 5.69
N VAL A 10 -0.27 3.07 4.48
CA VAL A 10 -1.06 4.28 4.25
C VAL A 10 -2.54 3.98 4.38
N GLY A 11 -3.15 4.48 5.42
CA GLY A 11 -4.59 4.43 5.62
C GLY A 11 -5.30 5.69 5.12
N SER A 12 -6.62 5.66 5.14
CA SER A 12 -7.43 6.84 4.91
C SER A 12 -7.14 7.89 5.98
N THR A 13 -7.12 9.16 5.59
CA THR A 13 -6.85 10.22 6.56
C THR A 13 -7.95 10.32 7.61
N HIS A 14 -7.58 10.40 8.88
CA HIS A 14 -8.50 10.66 10.01
C HIS A 14 -8.81 12.14 10.20
N VAL A 15 -8.55 12.95 9.19
CA VAL A 15 -8.93 14.37 9.23
C VAL A 15 -10.42 14.46 8.94
N ASN A 16 -11.17 14.97 9.90
CA ASN A 16 -12.58 15.33 9.71
C ASN A 16 -12.66 16.75 9.14
N PRO A 17 -12.54 16.95 7.82
CA PRO A 17 -12.68 18.27 7.24
C PRO A 17 -14.13 18.72 7.45
N CYS A 18 -14.31 19.92 7.96
CA CYS A 18 -15.61 20.59 8.03
C CYS A 18 -15.54 21.80 7.10
N GLY A 19 -16.33 21.81 6.06
CA GLY A 19 -16.38 22.89 5.08
C GLY A 19 -16.42 22.41 3.64
N GLY A 20 -16.78 23.26 2.72
CA GLY A 20 -16.93 22.91 1.31
C GLY A 20 -17.88 21.72 1.12
N ASP A 21 -17.46 20.74 0.33
CA ASP A 21 -18.29 19.54 0.05
C ASP A 21 -18.57 18.68 1.30
N MET A 22 -17.82 18.87 2.39
CA MET A 22 -18.01 18.08 3.59
C MET A 22 -19.17 18.60 4.46
N ASN A 23 -19.65 19.83 4.25
CA ASN A 23 -20.82 20.36 4.95
C ASN A 23 -22.09 19.59 4.62
N ASP A 24 -22.18 19.04 3.41
CA ASP A 24 -23.36 18.33 2.91
C ASP A 24 -23.20 16.80 2.97
N THR A 25 -22.15 16.33 3.60
CA THR A 25 -21.86 14.90 3.70
C THR A 25 -22.30 14.37 5.05
N GLU A 26 -23.30 13.48 5.04
CA GLU A 26 -23.58 12.65 6.21
C GLU A 26 -22.41 11.72 6.47
N ILE A 27 -21.63 12.04 7.48
CA ILE A 27 -20.52 11.20 7.95
C ILE A 27 -21.10 10.32 9.06
N SER A 28 -21.33 9.04 8.75
CA SER A 28 -21.67 8.03 9.73
C SER A 28 -20.41 7.30 10.18
N PHE A 29 -20.50 6.65 11.34
CA PHE A 29 -19.42 5.80 11.86
C PHE A 29 -18.92 4.77 10.85
N ASP A 30 -19.82 4.22 10.03
CA ASP A 30 -19.47 3.23 9.00
C ASP A 30 -19.02 3.83 7.67
N ASN A 31 -19.29 5.12 7.42
CA ASN A 31 -19.05 5.79 6.14
C ASN A 31 -18.08 6.97 6.21
N GLU A 32 -17.54 7.25 7.37
CA GLU A 32 -16.75 8.46 7.67
C GLU A 32 -15.62 8.69 6.65
N MET A 33 -15.05 7.61 6.12
CA MET A 33 -13.91 7.63 5.21
C MET A 33 -14.27 7.27 3.76
N LYS A 34 -15.53 7.00 3.44
CA LYS A 34 -15.95 6.42 2.17
C LYS A 34 -17.03 7.23 1.47
N SER A 35 -16.98 8.55 1.58
CA SER A 35 -17.97 9.42 0.94
C SER A 35 -17.43 10.06 -0.34
N PRO A 36 -18.29 10.41 -1.31
CA PRO A 36 -17.91 11.22 -2.46
C PRO A 36 -17.30 12.58 -2.07
N GLY A 37 -17.73 13.16 -0.95
CA GLY A 37 -17.17 14.38 -0.38
C GLY A 37 -15.71 14.20 0.02
N MET A 38 -15.38 13.10 0.71
CA MET A 38 -14.00 12.76 1.07
C MET A 38 -13.14 12.56 -0.18
N ALA A 39 -13.64 11.85 -1.19
CA ALA A 39 -12.91 11.66 -2.44
C ALA A 39 -12.58 12.99 -3.13
N ARG A 40 -13.54 13.92 -3.18
CA ARG A 40 -13.32 15.28 -3.71
C ARG A 40 -12.33 16.08 -2.86
N PHE A 41 -12.40 15.96 -1.54
CA PHE A 41 -11.45 16.62 -0.62
C PHE A 41 -10.03 16.15 -0.89
N VAL A 42 -9.78 14.85 -0.92
CA VAL A 42 -8.46 14.27 -1.21
C VAL A 42 -7.99 14.66 -2.61
N GLY A 43 -8.87 14.57 -3.61
CA GLY A 43 -8.56 14.96 -4.99
C GLY A 43 -8.15 16.42 -5.12
N ARG A 44 -8.82 17.34 -4.42
CA ARG A 44 -8.45 18.76 -4.39
C ARG A 44 -7.10 18.98 -3.68
N ALA A 45 -6.85 18.28 -2.60
CA ALA A 45 -5.55 18.38 -1.90
C ALA A 45 -4.39 17.96 -2.82
N LEU A 46 -4.55 16.83 -3.51
CA LEU A 46 -3.56 16.37 -4.50
C LEU A 46 -3.41 17.35 -5.66
N ALA A 47 -4.51 17.84 -6.23
CA ALA A 47 -4.48 18.84 -7.31
C ALA A 47 -3.79 20.13 -6.87
N GLY A 48 -4.07 20.60 -5.65
CA GLY A 48 -3.41 21.78 -5.07
C GLY A 48 -1.90 21.59 -4.94
N THR A 49 -1.46 20.40 -4.51
CA THR A 49 -0.03 20.07 -4.43
C THR A 49 0.63 20.08 -5.81
N VAL A 50 -0.03 19.52 -6.83
CA VAL A 50 0.48 19.55 -8.21
C VAL A 50 0.61 20.98 -8.71
N LEU A 51 -0.42 21.82 -8.53
CA LEU A 51 -0.39 23.22 -8.93
C LEU A 51 0.71 24.02 -8.22
N GLN A 52 0.95 23.75 -6.93
CA GLN A 52 2.00 24.40 -6.16
C GLN A 52 3.40 24.15 -6.71
N VAL A 53 3.64 22.97 -7.28
CA VAL A 53 4.95 22.60 -7.82
C VAL A 53 5.07 22.76 -9.33
N TYR A 54 3.96 23.05 -10.02
CA TYR A 54 3.90 23.06 -11.47
C TYR A 54 4.91 24.01 -12.11
N ASP A 55 5.03 25.23 -11.59
CA ASP A 55 5.99 26.23 -12.09
C ASP A 55 7.46 25.92 -11.71
N LYS A 56 7.69 24.87 -10.93
CA LYS A 56 9.04 24.41 -10.55
C LYS A 56 9.48 23.20 -11.37
N VAL A 57 8.68 22.77 -12.34
CA VAL A 57 8.99 21.64 -13.22
C VAL A 57 10.17 22.02 -14.11
N GLU A 58 11.16 21.17 -14.15
CA GLU A 58 12.35 21.32 -14.99
C GLU A 58 12.34 20.22 -16.06
N TYR A 59 12.76 20.58 -17.27
CA TYR A 59 13.05 19.59 -18.30
C TYR A 59 14.42 18.94 -18.00
N VAL A 60 14.53 17.68 -18.33
CA VAL A 60 15.79 16.92 -18.25
C VAL A 60 16.11 16.37 -19.63
N ASP A 61 17.38 16.39 -20.00
CA ASP A 61 17.84 15.73 -21.20
C ASP A 61 17.82 14.21 -20.99
N VAL A 62 17.32 13.50 -21.98
CA VAL A 62 17.24 12.05 -21.99
C VAL A 62 18.17 11.53 -23.06
N ASP A 63 19.36 11.20 -22.69
CA ASP A 63 20.42 10.63 -23.53
C ASP A 63 20.57 9.11 -23.35
N ASP A 64 19.92 8.56 -22.32
CA ASP A 64 20.04 7.18 -21.91
C ASP A 64 18.70 6.61 -21.39
N LEU A 65 18.33 5.48 -21.95
CA LEU A 65 17.16 4.70 -21.54
C LEU A 65 17.60 3.27 -21.24
N GLN A 66 17.39 2.81 -20.02
CA GLN A 66 17.74 1.45 -19.60
C GLN A 66 16.59 0.80 -18.84
N ILE A 67 16.40 -0.49 -19.08
CA ILE A 67 15.49 -1.34 -18.30
C ILE A 67 16.32 -2.42 -17.63
N LEU A 68 16.08 -2.64 -16.36
CA LEU A 68 16.73 -3.65 -15.54
C LEU A 68 15.70 -4.48 -14.80
N HIS A 69 15.88 -5.78 -14.81
CA HIS A 69 15.16 -6.73 -13.97
C HIS A 69 16.12 -7.36 -12.97
N LYS A 70 15.72 -7.42 -11.71
CA LYS A 70 16.51 -8.05 -10.66
C LYS A 70 15.60 -8.88 -9.76
N PHE A 71 16.00 -10.13 -9.55
CA PHE A 71 15.33 -10.99 -8.58
C PHE A 71 16.08 -10.90 -7.23
N ILE A 72 15.31 -10.74 -6.16
CA ILE A 72 15.81 -10.76 -4.79
C ILE A 72 15.02 -11.77 -3.99
N GLU A 73 15.69 -12.42 -3.03
CA GLU A 73 15.04 -13.28 -2.06
C GLU A 73 14.74 -12.46 -0.80
N ILE A 74 13.52 -12.62 -0.27
CA ILE A 74 13.12 -12.06 1.01
C ILE A 74 12.65 -13.19 1.92
N ASP A 75 12.92 -13.07 3.21
CA ASP A 75 12.46 -14.04 4.21
C ASP A 75 10.93 -14.00 4.34
N ALA A 76 10.34 -15.18 4.48
CA ALA A 76 8.91 -15.30 4.77
C ALA A 76 8.63 -14.83 6.22
N ASN A 77 7.62 -13.98 6.38
CA ASN A 77 7.14 -13.60 7.71
C ASN A 77 6.29 -14.73 8.29
N ARG A 78 6.97 -15.71 8.88
CA ARG A 78 6.32 -16.89 9.47
C ARG A 78 5.53 -16.53 10.71
N PRO A 79 4.35 -17.16 10.90
CA PRO A 79 3.57 -16.99 12.11
C PRO A 79 4.33 -17.56 13.32
N LYS A 80 4.13 -16.94 14.47
CA LYS A 80 4.66 -17.50 15.72
C LYS A 80 3.85 -18.73 16.12
N PRO A 81 4.49 -19.76 16.69
CA PRO A 81 3.79 -20.99 17.09
C PRO A 81 2.60 -20.76 18.02
N GLU A 82 2.66 -19.77 18.89
CA GLU A 82 1.59 -19.40 19.81
C GLU A 82 0.36 -18.79 19.14
N GLU A 83 0.49 -18.27 17.91
CA GLU A 83 -0.60 -17.64 17.14
C GLU A 83 -1.38 -18.68 16.30
N LEU A 84 -0.74 -19.78 15.94
CA LEU A 84 -1.29 -20.81 15.06
C LEU A 84 -2.60 -21.46 15.56
N PRO A 85 -2.76 -21.81 16.85
CA PRO A 85 -4.02 -22.41 17.30
C PRO A 85 -5.25 -21.52 17.06
N LEU A 86 -5.09 -20.20 17.20
CA LEU A 86 -6.16 -19.25 16.94
C LEU A 86 -6.40 -19.08 15.45
N ALA A 87 -5.34 -19.04 14.65
CA ALA A 87 -5.42 -18.95 13.20
C ALA A 87 -6.15 -20.16 12.61
N HIS A 88 -5.80 -21.37 13.02
CA HIS A 88 -6.52 -22.59 12.61
C HIS A 88 -8.00 -22.53 12.98
N LYS A 89 -8.29 -22.14 14.23
CA LYS A 89 -9.69 -22.02 14.68
C LYS A 89 -10.51 -21.08 13.79
N TYR A 90 -9.97 -19.89 13.47
CA TYR A 90 -10.69 -18.91 12.65
C TYR A 90 -10.84 -19.37 11.21
N LYS A 91 -9.77 -19.96 10.65
CA LYS A 91 -9.84 -20.56 9.31
C LYS A 91 -10.88 -21.68 9.23
N ASP A 92 -10.92 -22.60 10.20
CA ASP A 92 -11.88 -23.71 10.23
C ASP A 92 -13.31 -23.21 10.37
N LEU A 93 -13.57 -22.18 11.18
CA LEU A 93 -14.86 -21.53 11.30
C LEU A 93 -15.29 -20.90 9.97
N HIS A 94 -14.37 -20.20 9.31
CA HIS A 94 -14.63 -19.59 8.02
C HIS A 94 -14.94 -20.63 6.93
N ASP A 95 -14.11 -21.66 6.81
CA ASP A 95 -14.29 -22.75 5.84
C ASP A 95 -15.61 -23.50 6.06
N ALA A 96 -16.11 -23.55 7.30
CA ALA A 96 -17.40 -24.12 7.65
C ALA A 96 -18.60 -23.16 7.47
N GLY A 97 -18.36 -21.92 7.01
CA GLY A 97 -19.40 -20.88 6.87
C GLY A 97 -19.94 -20.37 8.22
N ARG A 98 -19.15 -20.46 9.29
CA ARG A 98 -19.51 -20.13 10.66
C ARG A 98 -18.85 -18.83 11.14
N ASP A 99 -18.70 -17.83 10.26
CA ASP A 99 -18.05 -16.55 10.54
C ASP A 99 -18.68 -15.79 11.73
N ALA A 100 -19.96 -16.02 11.98
CA ALA A 100 -20.66 -15.42 13.12
C ALA A 100 -20.10 -15.84 14.50
N GLU A 101 -19.30 -16.90 14.57
CA GLU A 101 -18.67 -17.38 15.80
C GLU A 101 -17.29 -16.78 16.02
N ILE A 102 -16.75 -16.04 15.05
CA ILE A 102 -15.52 -15.26 15.17
C ILE A 102 -15.87 -13.95 15.86
N PRO A 103 -15.14 -13.52 16.92
CA PRO A 103 -15.53 -12.38 17.76
C PRO A 103 -15.22 -11.02 17.11
N TYR A 104 -15.45 -10.90 15.81
CA TYR A 104 -15.24 -9.69 15.02
C TYR A 104 -16.41 -9.47 14.07
N THR A 105 -16.60 -8.21 13.62
CA THR A 105 -17.64 -7.85 12.66
C THR A 105 -17.09 -6.96 11.55
N ALA A 106 -17.79 -6.89 10.44
CA ALA A 106 -17.47 -6.02 9.31
C ALA A 106 -15.99 -6.16 8.85
N MET A 107 -15.28 -5.06 8.69
CA MET A 107 -13.89 -5.07 8.22
C MET A 107 -12.94 -5.83 9.17
N ALA A 108 -13.16 -5.76 10.47
CA ALA A 108 -12.34 -6.48 11.45
C ALA A 108 -12.45 -8.00 11.30
N LEU A 109 -13.63 -8.52 10.96
CA LEU A 109 -13.82 -9.94 10.62
C LEU A 109 -13.04 -10.31 9.35
N THR A 110 -13.14 -9.52 8.30
CA THR A 110 -12.41 -9.75 7.05
C THR A 110 -10.90 -9.80 7.29
N ILE A 111 -10.37 -8.86 8.08
CA ILE A 111 -8.95 -8.82 8.44
C ILE A 111 -8.56 -10.07 9.23
N ALA A 112 -9.32 -10.44 10.28
CA ALA A 112 -9.03 -11.59 11.11
C ALA A 112 -9.02 -12.91 10.33
N VAL A 113 -9.98 -13.09 9.43
CA VAL A 113 -10.07 -14.27 8.54
C VAL A 113 -8.90 -14.30 7.56
N SER A 114 -8.62 -13.18 6.88
CA SER A 114 -7.52 -13.10 5.92
C SER A 114 -6.18 -13.37 6.58
N GLU A 115 -5.96 -12.85 7.78
CA GLU A 115 -4.75 -13.08 8.56
C GLU A 115 -4.62 -14.54 9.02
N ALA A 116 -5.71 -15.14 9.46
CA ALA A 116 -5.74 -16.56 9.82
C ALA A 116 -5.39 -17.46 8.63
N ILE A 117 -5.96 -17.19 7.46
CA ILE A 117 -5.65 -17.92 6.22
C ILE A 117 -4.16 -17.74 5.86
N ARG A 118 -3.66 -16.51 5.91
CA ARG A 118 -2.24 -16.21 5.66
C ARG A 118 -1.32 -16.99 6.59
N MET A 119 -1.59 -16.98 7.89
CA MET A 119 -0.79 -17.70 8.89
C MET A 119 -0.78 -19.21 8.62
N CYS A 120 -1.93 -19.82 8.39
CA CYS A 120 -2.03 -21.25 8.08
C CYS A 120 -1.30 -21.62 6.78
N ASN A 121 -1.35 -20.75 5.75
CA ASN A 121 -0.62 -20.98 4.50
C ASN A 121 0.91 -20.87 4.69
N LEU A 122 1.36 -19.95 5.54
CA LEU A 122 2.78 -19.75 5.83
C LEU A 122 3.36 -20.76 6.82
N GLU A 123 2.53 -21.45 7.60
CA GLU A 123 2.99 -22.48 8.55
C GLU A 123 3.88 -23.55 7.89
N HIS A 124 3.45 -23.98 6.70
CA HIS A 124 4.16 -24.97 5.89
C HIS A 124 4.65 -24.40 4.54
N GLY A 125 4.63 -23.09 4.40
CA GLY A 125 5.08 -22.40 3.20
C GLY A 125 6.61 -22.36 3.06
N PRO A 126 7.12 -21.74 2.01
CA PRO A 126 8.56 -21.57 1.78
C PRO A 126 9.19 -20.66 2.87
N ASP A 127 10.49 -20.79 3.07
CA ASP A 127 11.24 -19.92 4.00
C ASP A 127 11.51 -18.54 3.39
N THR A 128 11.58 -18.48 2.08
CA THR A 128 11.83 -17.24 1.32
C THR A 128 10.87 -17.11 0.15
N PHE A 129 10.69 -15.88 -0.30
CA PHE A 129 9.99 -15.54 -1.53
C PHE A 129 10.90 -14.77 -2.47
N THR A 130 10.85 -15.13 -3.76
CA THR A 130 11.56 -14.39 -4.81
C THR A 130 10.70 -13.21 -5.26
N LEU A 131 11.24 -12.00 -5.17
CA LEU A 131 10.62 -10.80 -5.71
C LEU A 131 11.36 -10.34 -6.97
N GLU A 132 10.60 -10.01 -8.02
CA GLU A 132 11.13 -9.37 -9.22
C GLU A 132 11.04 -7.85 -9.08
N LEU A 133 12.18 -7.19 -9.03
CA LEU A 133 12.28 -5.74 -9.07
C LEU A 133 12.54 -5.29 -10.52
N THR A 134 11.81 -4.25 -10.96
CA THR A 134 11.99 -3.66 -12.28
C THR A 134 12.51 -2.23 -12.15
N GLY A 135 13.64 -1.95 -12.77
CA GLY A 135 14.20 -0.60 -12.87
C GLY A 135 14.00 -0.03 -14.27
N LEU A 136 13.52 1.20 -14.39
CA LEU A 136 13.50 1.98 -15.60
C LEU A 136 14.29 3.27 -15.36
N LYS A 137 15.42 3.43 -16.08
CA LYS A 137 16.21 4.65 -16.10
C LYS A 137 15.83 5.49 -17.31
N ILE A 138 15.58 6.76 -17.11
CA ILE A 138 15.31 7.76 -18.15
C ILE A 138 16.21 8.97 -17.87
N GLY A 139 17.38 9.01 -18.48
CA GLY A 139 18.41 9.99 -18.17
C GLY A 139 18.72 9.99 -16.66
N PRO A 140 18.61 11.13 -15.95
CA PRO A 140 18.92 11.22 -14.52
C PRO A 140 17.76 10.79 -13.60
N VAL A 141 16.65 10.29 -14.16
CA VAL A 141 15.46 9.88 -13.43
C VAL A 141 15.32 8.36 -13.44
N ALA A 142 14.91 7.78 -12.33
CA ALA A 142 14.62 6.35 -12.25
C ALA A 142 13.20 6.08 -11.74
N PHE A 143 12.59 5.02 -12.26
CA PHE A 143 11.41 4.37 -11.71
C PHE A 143 11.83 3.00 -11.19
N LEU A 144 11.41 2.67 -9.98
CA LEU A 144 11.67 1.37 -9.38
C LEU A 144 10.35 0.68 -9.10
N GLY A 145 10.04 -0.36 -9.87
CA GLY A 145 8.89 -1.22 -9.67
C GLY A 145 9.15 -2.24 -8.58
N ILE A 146 8.29 -2.27 -7.58
CA ILE A 146 8.35 -3.19 -6.43
C ILE A 146 7.02 -3.92 -6.35
N PRO A 147 6.98 -5.26 -6.39
CA PRO A 147 5.74 -6.01 -6.28
C PRO A 147 5.17 -5.94 -4.88
N GLY A 148 3.84 -5.89 -4.78
CA GLY A 148 3.13 -5.85 -3.51
C GLY A 148 2.88 -4.43 -3.01
N GLU A 149 2.67 -4.31 -1.71
CA GLU A 149 2.38 -3.04 -1.03
C GLU A 149 3.47 -2.74 0.03
N PRO A 150 4.66 -2.30 -0.39
CA PRO A 150 5.72 -1.94 0.55
C PRO A 150 5.31 -0.75 1.40
N PHE A 151 5.87 -0.67 2.61
CA PHE A 151 5.61 0.43 3.55
C PHE A 151 6.28 1.72 3.08
N THR A 152 5.74 2.85 3.53
CA THR A 152 6.21 4.21 3.16
C THR A 152 7.68 4.43 3.45
N GLU A 153 8.23 3.88 4.55
CA GLU A 153 9.65 4.01 4.88
C GLU A 153 10.57 3.44 3.78
N ILE A 154 10.17 2.34 3.14
CA ILE A 154 10.92 1.76 2.02
C ILE A 154 10.96 2.77 0.86
N GLY A 155 9.81 3.38 0.55
CA GLY A 155 9.73 4.41 -0.49
C GLY A 155 10.57 5.64 -0.20
N VAL A 156 10.62 6.08 1.06
CA VAL A 156 11.45 7.22 1.49
C VAL A 156 12.93 6.89 1.30
N ARG A 157 13.40 5.75 1.80
CA ARG A 157 14.80 5.31 1.65
C ARG A 157 15.23 5.17 0.19
N ILE A 158 14.33 4.70 -0.69
CA ILE A 158 14.60 4.62 -2.13
C ILE A 158 14.82 6.02 -2.71
N LYS A 159 14.00 6.99 -2.33
CA LYS A 159 14.11 8.38 -2.81
C LYS A 159 15.38 9.09 -2.32
N GLU A 160 15.99 8.62 -1.24
CA GLU A 160 17.22 9.16 -0.68
C GLU A 160 18.49 8.59 -1.35
N ALA A 161 18.36 7.63 -2.28
CA ALA A 161 19.51 7.05 -2.95
C ALA A 161 20.24 8.09 -3.80
N GLU A 162 21.55 8.18 -3.60
CA GLU A 162 22.41 9.13 -4.28
C GLU A 162 22.59 8.84 -5.77
N GLY A 163 22.98 9.83 -6.54
CA GLY A 163 23.31 9.69 -7.97
C GLY A 163 22.12 9.89 -8.92
N TRP A 164 20.93 10.20 -8.39
CA TRP A 164 19.72 10.44 -9.17
C TRP A 164 19.15 11.83 -8.94
N LYS A 165 18.65 12.48 -9.99
CA LYS A 165 17.88 13.71 -9.85
C LYS A 165 16.52 13.43 -9.21
N GLN A 166 15.91 12.29 -9.56
CA GLN A 166 14.64 11.82 -9.02
C GLN A 166 14.55 10.30 -9.09
N ILE A 167 14.09 9.67 -8.00
CA ILE A 167 13.68 8.26 -8.03
C ILE A 167 12.21 8.18 -7.62
N MET A 168 11.45 7.40 -8.38
CA MET A 168 10.04 7.15 -8.16
C MET A 168 9.81 5.66 -7.89
N PRO A 169 9.60 5.26 -6.61
CA PRO A 169 9.10 3.92 -6.32
C PRO A 169 7.67 3.78 -6.84
N VAL A 170 7.39 2.64 -7.45
CA VAL A 170 6.09 2.29 -8.04
C VAL A 170 5.71 0.88 -7.55
N CYS A 171 4.49 0.70 -7.09
CA CYS A 171 3.99 -0.57 -6.55
C CYS A 171 2.59 -0.88 -7.09
#